data_afc54b6bb288893d9c8a41e25aa837bb
#
_entry.id   afc54b6bb288893d9c8a41e25aa837bb
#
_cell.length_a   1.000
_cell.length_b   1.000
_cell.length_c   1.000
_cell.angle_alpha   90.00
_cell.angle_beta   90.00
_cell.angle_gamma   90.00
#
_symmetry.space_group_name_H-M   'P 1'
#
loop_
_entity.id
_entity.type
_entity.pdbx_description
1 polymer ?
#
loop_
_entity_poly.entity_id
_entity_poly.type
_entity_poly.pdbx_seq_one_letter_code
_entity_poly.pdbx_strand_id
1 'polypeptide(L)'
;MKVAIVTPTIGSEHLQRCLDSVRNQCYEDIEHYIFIDGKQHEEKVRTITKNETHILLEQNVGKGWYGHRVYSACSFLVNADAICYLDEDIWFEPEHVKELVRALDDKEWAYSLRKIYDKQGEYLCEDNCESLGKWPVYFNDKVHHIDTSSFIVRRDIAVRIGHAWYGQWGADRQFFTALSSYFPNYNCSGSHSLCYRLDGNPNSVTKEFFDKGNQINQQKYNGEFPWKEKQRSLQVAPGISVLI
;
A
#
# COMPACT_ATOMS: atom_id res chain seq x y z
N MET A 1 9.31 1.80 -15.93
CA MET A 1 8.31 0.75 -15.62
C MET A 1 7.02 1.46 -15.27
N LYS A 2 5.96 1.22 -16.03
CA LYS A 2 4.66 1.88 -15.80
C LYS A 2 3.97 1.27 -14.57
N VAL A 3 3.55 2.10 -13.62
CA VAL A 3 2.84 1.69 -12.41
C VAL A 3 1.39 2.17 -12.47
N ALA A 4 0.44 1.25 -12.32
CA ALA A 4 -0.95 1.60 -12.07
C ALA A 4 -1.19 1.75 -10.57
N ILE A 5 -1.78 2.85 -10.16
CA ILE A 5 -2.36 2.97 -8.81
C ILE A 5 -3.86 2.79 -8.95
N VAL A 6 -4.44 1.89 -8.16
CA VAL A 6 -5.86 1.53 -8.24
C VAL A 6 -6.57 1.96 -6.97
N THR A 7 -7.57 2.84 -7.12
CA THR A 7 -8.40 3.33 -6.02
C THR A 7 -9.88 3.04 -6.29
N PRO A 8 -10.48 2.05 -5.60
CA PRO A 8 -11.93 1.94 -5.52
C PRO A 8 -12.49 3.08 -4.69
N THR A 9 -13.56 3.71 -5.16
CA THR A 9 -14.12 4.87 -4.44
C THR A 9 -15.63 4.99 -4.59
N ILE A 10 -16.26 5.49 -3.53
CA ILE A 10 -17.63 6.00 -3.49
C ILE A 10 -17.67 7.51 -3.28
N GLY A 11 -16.50 8.16 -3.38
CA GLY A 11 -16.33 9.60 -3.21
C GLY A 11 -16.38 10.03 -1.74
N SER A 12 -15.58 9.42 -0.88
CA SER A 12 -15.47 9.86 0.51
C SER A 12 -14.87 11.28 0.60
N GLU A 13 -15.00 11.89 1.74
CA GLU A 13 -14.38 13.22 2.03
C GLU A 13 -12.84 13.17 2.00
N HIS A 14 -12.25 11.99 2.09
CA HIS A 14 -10.80 11.79 2.10
C HIS A 14 -10.21 11.60 0.71
N LEU A 15 -11.04 11.35 -0.32
CA LEU A 15 -10.59 11.07 -1.69
C LEU A 15 -9.66 12.16 -2.24
N GLN A 16 -9.91 13.43 -1.93
CA GLN A 16 -9.05 14.53 -2.42
C GLN A 16 -7.59 14.36 -1.93
N ARG A 17 -7.39 14.03 -0.65
CA ARG A 17 -6.05 13.79 -0.09
C ARG A 17 -5.36 12.59 -0.72
N CYS A 18 -6.11 11.51 -0.95
CA CYS A 18 -5.64 10.34 -1.68
C CYS A 18 -5.11 10.72 -3.07
N LEU A 19 -5.91 11.45 -3.87
CA LEU A 19 -5.54 11.93 -5.20
C LEU A 19 -4.30 12.82 -5.19
N ASP A 20 -4.25 13.79 -4.29
CA ASP A 20 -3.14 14.73 -4.20
C ASP A 20 -1.83 14.01 -3.83
N SER A 21 -1.90 12.95 -3.02
CA SER A 21 -0.74 12.13 -2.69
C SER A 21 -0.18 11.37 -3.91
N VAL A 22 -1.04 10.94 -4.83
CA VAL A 22 -0.61 10.29 -6.08
C VAL A 22 -0.04 11.31 -7.05
N ARG A 23 -0.66 12.47 -7.20
CA ARG A 23 -0.17 13.57 -8.06
C ARG A 23 1.21 14.10 -7.62
N ASN A 24 1.51 14.02 -6.32
CA ASN A 24 2.74 14.50 -5.72
C ASN A 24 3.84 13.42 -5.64
N GLN A 25 3.68 12.27 -6.28
CA GLN A 25 4.72 11.25 -6.30
C GLN A 25 5.95 11.71 -7.09
N CYS A 26 7.16 11.38 -6.59
CA CYS A 26 8.43 11.65 -7.24
C CYS A 26 8.76 10.63 -8.36
N TYR A 27 7.90 9.68 -8.63
CA TYR A 27 8.00 8.72 -9.73
C TYR A 27 7.06 9.14 -10.87
N GLU A 28 7.57 9.27 -12.09
CA GLU A 28 6.84 9.93 -13.17
C GLU A 28 5.91 8.99 -13.95
N ASP A 29 6.26 7.69 -14.09
CA ASP A 29 5.53 6.75 -14.96
C ASP A 29 4.40 6.06 -14.18
N ILE A 30 3.44 6.89 -13.73
CA ILE A 30 2.25 6.49 -12.96
C ILE A 30 0.99 6.78 -13.76
N GLU A 31 0.04 5.84 -13.72
CA GLU A 31 -1.34 6.08 -14.12
C GLU A 31 -2.27 5.75 -12.95
N HIS A 32 -3.09 6.73 -12.54
CA HIS A 32 -4.06 6.56 -11.46
C HIS A 32 -5.41 6.15 -12.03
N TYR A 33 -5.84 4.93 -11.70
CA TYR A 33 -7.13 4.36 -12.07
C TYR A 33 -8.13 4.50 -10.94
N ILE A 34 -9.15 5.31 -11.16
CA ILE A 34 -10.26 5.53 -10.24
C ILE A 34 -11.41 4.61 -10.61
N PHE A 35 -11.65 3.59 -9.79
CA PHE A 35 -12.81 2.72 -9.93
C PHE A 35 -13.99 3.31 -9.17
N ILE A 36 -14.90 3.94 -9.93
CA ILE A 36 -16.14 4.49 -9.37
C ILE A 36 -17.07 3.33 -9.07
N ASP A 37 -17.19 2.99 -7.79
CA ASP A 37 -17.90 1.79 -7.35
C ASP A 37 -19.40 2.05 -7.15
N GLY A 38 -20.11 2.08 -8.27
CA GLY A 38 -21.54 2.32 -8.38
C GLY A 38 -21.89 3.64 -9.05
N LYS A 39 -22.78 3.56 -10.04
CA LYS A 39 -23.20 4.70 -10.85
C LYS A 39 -23.78 5.86 -10.04
N GLN A 40 -24.39 5.56 -8.90
CA GLN A 40 -24.92 6.59 -7.99
C GLN A 40 -23.86 7.52 -7.42
N HIS A 41 -22.58 7.14 -7.48
CA HIS A 41 -21.45 7.92 -7.01
C HIS A 41 -20.72 8.69 -8.12
N GLU A 42 -21.07 8.46 -9.39
CA GLU A 42 -20.36 8.96 -10.57
C GLU A 42 -20.21 10.47 -10.56
N GLU A 43 -21.29 11.21 -10.43
CA GLU A 43 -21.28 12.68 -10.49
C GLU A 43 -20.36 13.26 -9.39
N LYS A 44 -20.53 12.79 -8.15
CA LYS A 44 -19.72 13.21 -7.02
C LYS A 44 -18.24 12.93 -7.25
N VAL A 45 -17.89 11.71 -7.66
CA VAL A 45 -16.50 11.31 -7.87
C VAL A 45 -15.87 12.11 -9.01
N ARG A 46 -16.54 12.24 -10.15
CA ARG A 46 -16.01 13.00 -11.30
C ARG A 46 -15.82 14.49 -10.99
N THR A 47 -16.58 15.05 -10.06
CA THR A 47 -16.36 16.43 -9.62
C THR A 47 -15.02 16.59 -8.88
N ILE A 48 -14.58 15.56 -8.16
CA ILE A 48 -13.32 15.55 -7.40
C ILE A 48 -12.15 15.12 -8.32
N THR A 49 -12.37 14.11 -9.17
CA THR A 49 -11.34 13.43 -9.97
C THR A 49 -11.40 13.91 -11.43
N LYS A 50 -10.74 15.02 -11.77
CA LYS A 50 -10.88 15.65 -13.10
C LYS A 50 -9.99 15.05 -14.18
N ASN A 51 -8.79 14.56 -13.83
CA ASN A 51 -7.72 14.20 -14.77
C ASN A 51 -7.29 12.74 -14.69
N GLU A 52 -7.89 11.97 -13.79
CA GLU A 52 -7.57 10.56 -13.58
C GLU A 52 -8.30 9.67 -14.60
N THR A 53 -7.79 8.46 -14.80
CA THR A 53 -8.44 7.44 -15.62
C THR A 53 -9.60 6.82 -14.84
N HIS A 54 -10.84 6.97 -15.33
CA HIS A 54 -12.04 6.47 -14.66
C HIS A 54 -12.52 5.15 -15.24
N ILE A 55 -12.86 4.21 -14.35
CA ILE A 55 -13.59 2.98 -14.65
C ILE A 55 -14.87 3.00 -13.83
N LEU A 56 -16.01 3.16 -14.50
CA LEU A 56 -17.32 3.17 -13.86
C LEU A 56 -17.89 1.76 -13.75
N LEU A 57 -18.25 1.36 -12.54
CA LEU A 57 -19.03 0.16 -12.28
C LEU A 57 -20.51 0.55 -12.11
N GLU A 58 -21.41 -0.09 -12.84
CA GLU A 58 -22.86 0.20 -12.75
C GLU A 58 -23.41 -0.08 -11.37
N GLN A 59 -22.87 -1.09 -10.69
CA GLN A 59 -23.29 -1.51 -9.35
C GLN A 59 -22.18 -1.26 -8.34
N ASN A 60 -22.55 -0.95 -7.10
CA ASN A 60 -21.60 -0.90 -5.99
C ASN A 60 -21.25 -2.33 -5.56
N VAL A 61 -20.18 -2.88 -6.16
CA VAL A 61 -19.72 -4.26 -5.93
C VAL A 61 -18.88 -4.38 -4.66
N GLY A 62 -18.28 -3.28 -4.21
CA GLY A 62 -17.43 -3.25 -3.01
C GLY A 62 -18.19 -3.07 -1.70
N LYS A 63 -19.50 -2.77 -1.75
CA LYS A 63 -20.33 -2.60 -0.54
C LYS A 63 -20.32 -3.87 0.31
N GLY A 64 -19.85 -3.75 1.56
CA GLY A 64 -19.68 -4.89 2.49
C GLY A 64 -18.46 -5.78 2.16
N TRP A 65 -17.62 -5.38 1.20
CA TRP A 65 -16.42 -6.08 0.75
C TRP A 65 -15.17 -5.19 0.77
N TYR A 66 -15.25 -4.00 1.35
CA TYR A 66 -14.10 -3.09 1.53
C TYR A 66 -13.32 -2.79 0.23
N GLY A 67 -14.02 -2.73 -0.92
CA GLY A 67 -13.36 -2.53 -2.22
C GLY A 67 -12.63 -3.77 -2.78
N HIS A 68 -12.47 -4.84 -2.03
CA HIS A 68 -11.66 -6.01 -2.40
C HIS A 68 -12.11 -6.69 -3.71
N ARG A 69 -13.40 -6.64 -4.05
CA ARG A 69 -13.87 -7.15 -5.36
C ARG A 69 -13.31 -6.36 -6.53
N VAL A 70 -13.09 -5.07 -6.35
CA VAL A 70 -12.42 -4.24 -7.37
C VAL A 70 -10.95 -4.63 -7.46
N TYR A 71 -10.26 -4.75 -6.33
CA TYR A 71 -8.86 -5.21 -6.31
C TYR A 71 -8.70 -6.59 -6.93
N SER A 72 -9.65 -7.49 -6.71
CA SER A 72 -9.65 -8.82 -7.33
C SER A 72 -9.67 -8.76 -8.86
N ALA A 73 -10.34 -7.79 -9.46
CA ALA A 73 -10.55 -7.69 -10.91
C ALA A 73 -9.62 -6.68 -11.61
N CYS A 74 -9.05 -5.72 -10.89
CA CYS A 74 -8.38 -4.56 -11.49
C CYS A 74 -7.20 -4.92 -12.40
N SER A 75 -6.47 -6.00 -12.10
CA SER A 75 -5.31 -6.43 -12.88
C SER A 75 -5.63 -6.79 -14.34
N PHE A 76 -6.87 -7.14 -14.64
CA PHE A 76 -7.35 -7.38 -16.01
C PHE A 76 -7.72 -6.11 -16.76
N LEU A 77 -7.94 -5.01 -16.04
CA LEU A 77 -8.51 -3.77 -16.58
C LEU A 77 -7.47 -2.65 -16.73
N VAL A 78 -6.34 -2.74 -16.02
CA VAL A 78 -5.29 -1.72 -16.07
C VAL A 78 -4.19 -2.08 -17.07
N ASN A 79 -3.58 -1.07 -17.68
CA ASN A 79 -2.48 -1.24 -18.61
C ASN A 79 -1.18 -0.69 -18.00
N ALA A 80 -0.48 -1.54 -17.26
CA ALA A 80 0.76 -1.19 -16.55
C ALA A 80 1.65 -2.43 -16.36
N ASP A 81 2.89 -2.24 -15.94
CA ASP A 81 3.83 -3.33 -15.62
C ASP A 81 3.65 -3.83 -14.18
N ALA A 82 3.24 -2.92 -13.28
CA ALA A 82 3.00 -3.22 -11.87
C ALA A 82 1.78 -2.46 -11.35
N ILE A 83 1.21 -2.95 -10.26
CA ILE A 83 0.00 -2.41 -9.62
C ILE A 83 0.28 -2.10 -8.16
N CYS A 84 -0.08 -0.89 -7.73
CA CYS A 84 -0.25 -0.50 -6.34
C CYS A 84 -1.75 -0.38 -6.02
N TYR A 85 -2.15 -0.84 -4.85
CA TYR A 85 -3.51 -0.69 -4.34
C TYR A 85 -3.56 0.51 -3.40
N LEU A 86 -4.63 1.30 -3.43
CA LEU A 86 -4.75 2.48 -2.58
C LEU A 86 -6.21 2.70 -2.19
N ASP A 87 -6.50 2.59 -0.91
CA ASP A 87 -7.82 2.91 -0.36
C ASP A 87 -8.07 4.44 -0.40
N GLU A 88 -9.31 4.86 -0.62
CA GLU A 88 -9.66 6.28 -0.82
C GLU A 88 -9.45 7.18 0.41
N ASP A 89 -9.23 6.59 1.59
CA ASP A 89 -8.99 7.29 2.86
C ASP A 89 -7.55 7.17 3.38
N ILE A 90 -6.67 6.59 2.57
CA ILE A 90 -5.23 6.42 2.79
C ILE A 90 -4.48 7.35 1.82
N TRP A 91 -3.22 7.65 2.09
CA TRP A 91 -2.37 8.44 1.18
C TRP A 91 -0.91 8.00 1.23
N PHE A 92 -0.14 8.43 0.25
CA PHE A 92 1.26 8.11 0.10
C PHE A 92 2.17 9.30 0.45
N GLU A 93 3.35 9.01 1.01
CA GLU A 93 4.45 9.96 1.02
C GLU A 93 5.00 10.17 -0.40
N PRO A 94 5.64 11.30 -0.73
CA PRO A 94 6.09 11.60 -2.09
C PRO A 94 7.02 10.56 -2.73
N GLU A 95 7.86 9.90 -1.95
CA GLU A 95 8.82 8.89 -2.43
C GLU A 95 8.25 7.46 -2.49
N HIS A 96 6.99 7.24 -2.12
CA HIS A 96 6.41 5.91 -1.90
C HIS A 96 6.54 4.99 -3.12
N VAL A 97 6.04 5.43 -4.28
CA VAL A 97 6.08 4.60 -5.50
C VAL A 97 7.52 4.36 -5.96
N LYS A 98 8.37 5.37 -5.90
CA LYS A 98 9.79 5.25 -6.27
C LYS A 98 10.52 4.21 -5.41
N GLU A 99 10.27 4.21 -4.10
CA GLU A 99 10.88 3.25 -3.18
C GLU A 99 10.33 1.84 -3.37
N LEU A 100 9.03 1.70 -3.64
CA LEU A 100 8.43 0.43 -3.99
C LEU A 100 8.98 -0.14 -5.31
N VAL A 101 9.12 0.68 -6.34
CA VAL A 101 9.72 0.29 -7.63
C VAL A 101 11.16 -0.18 -7.43
N ARG A 102 11.93 0.53 -6.61
CA ARG A 102 13.30 0.12 -6.26
C ARG A 102 13.33 -1.22 -5.50
N ALA A 103 12.40 -1.43 -4.57
CA ALA A 103 12.30 -2.67 -3.82
C ALA A 103 11.82 -3.85 -4.68
N LEU A 104 11.02 -3.55 -5.73
CA LEU A 104 10.50 -4.53 -6.67
C LEU A 104 11.59 -5.10 -7.58
N ASP A 105 12.55 -4.27 -8.05
CA ASP A 105 13.71 -4.63 -8.90
C ASP A 105 13.55 -5.97 -9.66
N ASP A 106 14.25 -7.03 -9.23
CA ASP A 106 14.17 -8.41 -9.75
C ASP A 106 13.08 -9.27 -9.04
N LYS A 107 12.29 -8.67 -8.17
CA LYS A 107 11.27 -9.36 -7.36
C LYS A 107 9.93 -9.48 -8.09
N GLU A 108 9.11 -10.39 -7.59
CA GLU A 108 7.75 -10.63 -8.08
C GLU A 108 6.76 -9.59 -7.52
N TRP A 109 7.01 -9.16 -6.29
CA TRP A 109 6.28 -8.11 -5.60
C TRP A 109 7.11 -7.52 -4.46
N ALA A 110 6.71 -6.36 -3.98
CA ALA A 110 7.32 -5.71 -2.83
C ALA A 110 6.26 -4.99 -1.98
N TYR A 111 6.67 -4.49 -0.83
CA TYR A 111 5.78 -3.73 0.05
C TYR A 111 6.52 -2.65 0.83
N SER A 112 5.77 -1.63 1.23
CA SER A 112 6.20 -0.57 2.14
C SER A 112 5.73 -0.85 3.56
N LEU A 113 6.31 -0.09 4.49
CA LEU A 113 5.81 0.04 5.85
C LEU A 113 4.90 1.28 5.95
N ARG A 114 4.19 1.44 7.06
CA ARG A 114 3.23 2.52 7.23
C ARG A 114 3.51 3.43 8.42
N LYS A 115 3.13 4.69 8.25
CA LYS A 115 2.97 5.69 9.32
C LYS A 115 1.52 5.71 9.75
N ILE A 116 1.28 5.91 11.02
CA ILE A 116 -0.06 5.96 11.60
C ILE A 116 -0.45 7.41 11.85
N TYR A 117 -1.65 7.75 11.44
CA TYR A 117 -2.27 9.06 11.61
C TYR A 117 -3.62 8.91 12.32
N ASP A 118 -4.03 9.92 13.05
CA ASP A 118 -5.37 9.96 13.63
C ASP A 118 -6.46 10.28 12.58
N LYS A 119 -7.71 10.30 13.02
CA LYS A 119 -8.85 10.62 12.15
C LYS A 119 -8.83 12.05 11.59
N GLN A 120 -8.11 12.97 12.21
CA GLN A 120 -7.88 14.34 11.73
C GLN A 120 -6.72 14.42 10.74
N GLY A 121 -5.92 13.36 10.62
CA GLY A 121 -4.75 13.29 9.78
C GLY A 121 -3.48 13.83 10.43
N GLU A 122 -3.44 13.89 11.77
CA GLU A 122 -2.24 14.22 12.53
C GLU A 122 -1.38 12.98 12.76
N TYR A 123 -0.08 13.12 12.57
CA TYR A 123 0.87 12.03 12.73
C TYR A 123 0.92 11.50 14.17
N LEU A 124 0.86 10.20 14.35
CA LEU A 124 0.95 9.52 15.63
C LEU A 124 2.28 8.79 15.83
N CYS A 125 2.61 7.85 14.93
CA CYS A 125 3.83 7.05 15.04
C CYS A 125 4.10 6.27 13.73
N GLU A 126 5.28 5.66 13.64
CA GLU A 126 5.54 4.58 12.69
C GLU A 126 4.94 3.26 13.19
N ASP A 127 4.39 2.44 12.29
CA ASP A 127 4.00 1.07 12.61
C ASP A 127 5.24 0.16 12.60
N ASN A 128 5.74 -0.11 13.77
CA ASN A 128 6.83 -1.08 13.98
C ASN A 128 6.31 -2.36 14.68
N CYS A 129 5.02 -2.71 14.51
CA CYS A 129 4.43 -3.80 15.29
C CYS A 129 3.40 -4.66 14.57
N GLU A 130 2.80 -4.21 13.46
CA GLU A 130 1.73 -4.97 12.81
C GLU A 130 1.98 -5.22 11.32
N SER A 131 1.98 -4.20 10.46
CA SER A 131 2.12 -4.34 9.01
C SER A 131 3.60 -4.48 8.60
N LEU A 132 4.22 -5.58 8.99
CA LEU A 132 5.66 -5.83 8.86
C LEU A 132 6.02 -6.92 7.84
N GLY A 133 5.04 -7.64 7.29
CA GLY A 133 5.20 -8.65 6.26
C GLY A 133 6.07 -9.83 6.63
N LYS A 134 7.37 -9.78 6.32
CA LYS A 134 8.33 -10.84 6.64
C LYS A 134 8.45 -11.11 8.13
N TRP A 135 8.16 -10.13 8.97
CA TRP A 135 8.25 -10.22 10.42
C TRP A 135 6.85 -10.31 11.02
N PRO A 136 6.70 -11.10 12.09
CA PRO A 136 5.39 -11.33 12.67
C PRO A 136 4.85 -10.08 13.39
N VAL A 137 3.55 -10.03 13.57
CA VAL A 137 2.90 -9.04 14.43
C VAL A 137 3.34 -9.24 15.89
N TYR A 138 3.39 -8.14 16.65
CA TYR A 138 3.98 -8.13 18.00
C TYR A 138 3.35 -9.11 19.00
N PHE A 139 2.08 -9.48 18.83
CA PHE A 139 1.34 -10.31 19.77
C PHE A 139 1.28 -11.80 19.40
N ASN A 140 1.75 -12.17 18.20
CA ASN A 140 1.71 -13.56 17.73
C ASN A 140 2.76 -13.82 16.64
N ASP A 141 3.78 -14.58 16.98
CA ASP A 141 4.89 -14.89 16.06
C ASP A 141 4.50 -15.74 14.83
N LYS A 142 3.26 -16.22 14.76
CA LYS A 142 2.76 -16.98 13.60
C LYS A 142 1.86 -16.12 12.68
N VAL A 143 1.52 -14.90 13.10
CA VAL A 143 0.68 -14.01 12.32
C VAL A 143 1.55 -12.99 11.60
N HIS A 144 1.37 -12.91 10.30
CA HIS A 144 2.02 -11.94 9.42
C HIS A 144 0.96 -11.12 8.71
N HIS A 145 1.23 -9.85 8.52
CA HIS A 145 0.28 -8.93 7.91
C HIS A 145 1.00 -7.87 7.08
N ILE A 146 0.36 -7.46 5.99
CA ILE A 146 0.69 -6.26 5.21
C ILE A 146 -0.63 -5.56 4.90
N ASP A 147 -0.66 -4.26 5.10
CA ASP A 147 -1.80 -3.42 4.75
C ASP A 147 -2.08 -3.43 3.24
N THR A 148 -3.35 -3.36 2.87
CA THR A 148 -3.82 -3.33 1.48
C THR A 148 -3.03 -2.34 0.61
N SER A 149 -2.83 -1.13 1.11
CA SER A 149 -2.22 -0.04 0.34
C SER A 149 -0.68 -0.05 0.37
N SER A 150 -0.07 -1.04 1.02
CA SER A 150 1.39 -1.19 1.07
C SER A 150 2.00 -1.95 -0.12
N PHE A 151 1.20 -2.67 -0.91
CA PHE A 151 1.73 -3.56 -1.95
C PHE A 151 2.07 -2.84 -3.25
N ILE A 152 3.15 -3.32 -3.89
CA ILE A 152 3.37 -3.24 -5.34
C ILE A 152 3.56 -4.65 -5.89
N VAL A 153 2.78 -5.02 -6.90
CA VAL A 153 2.78 -6.38 -7.47
C VAL A 153 2.95 -6.28 -8.99
N ARG A 154 3.86 -7.07 -9.58
CA ARG A 154 3.93 -7.16 -11.05
C ARG A 154 2.58 -7.57 -11.60
N ARG A 155 2.16 -6.93 -12.69
CA ARG A 155 0.80 -7.12 -13.22
C ARG A 155 0.51 -8.57 -13.61
N ASP A 156 1.45 -9.28 -14.19
CA ASP A 156 1.29 -10.70 -14.55
C ASP A 156 1.09 -11.58 -13.30
N ILE A 157 1.75 -11.27 -12.19
CA ILE A 157 1.52 -11.91 -10.90
C ILE A 157 0.13 -11.53 -10.35
N ALA A 158 -0.24 -10.25 -10.40
CA ALA A 158 -1.55 -9.78 -9.93
C ALA A 158 -2.71 -10.44 -10.69
N VAL A 159 -2.57 -10.67 -12.01
CA VAL A 159 -3.54 -11.42 -12.82
C VAL A 159 -3.69 -12.87 -12.34
N ARG A 160 -2.59 -13.53 -11.97
CA ARG A 160 -2.60 -14.93 -11.49
C ARG A 160 -3.18 -15.09 -10.09
N ILE A 161 -3.04 -14.08 -9.22
CA ILE A 161 -3.38 -14.16 -7.79
C ILE A 161 -4.59 -13.29 -7.40
N GLY A 162 -5.15 -12.49 -8.32
CA GLY A 162 -6.19 -11.51 -8.03
C GLY A 162 -7.39 -12.09 -7.28
N HIS A 163 -7.72 -13.37 -7.50
CA HIS A 163 -8.79 -14.08 -6.79
C HIS A 163 -8.59 -14.13 -5.27
N ALA A 164 -7.35 -14.01 -4.78
CA ALA A 164 -7.07 -14.01 -3.34
C ALA A 164 -7.57 -12.73 -2.62
N TRP A 165 -7.88 -11.66 -3.37
CA TRP A 165 -8.59 -10.50 -2.85
C TRP A 165 -10.09 -10.76 -2.61
N TYR A 166 -10.63 -11.86 -3.14
CA TYR A 166 -12.06 -12.14 -3.04
C TYR A 166 -12.44 -12.60 -1.63
N GLY A 167 -12.55 -11.65 -0.71
CA GLY A 167 -12.88 -11.84 0.68
C GLY A 167 -13.50 -10.58 1.30
N GLN A 168 -14.11 -10.74 2.46
CA GLN A 168 -14.59 -9.64 3.28
C GLN A 168 -13.44 -9.06 4.14
N TRP A 169 -13.73 -8.67 5.37
CA TRP A 169 -12.72 -8.19 6.31
C TRP A 169 -11.53 -9.17 6.43
N GLY A 170 -10.31 -8.66 6.32
CA GLY A 170 -9.09 -9.47 6.38
C GLY A 170 -8.68 -10.10 5.05
N ALA A 171 -9.24 -9.67 3.90
CA ALA A 171 -8.81 -10.15 2.58
C ALA A 171 -7.35 -9.77 2.26
N ASP A 172 -6.85 -8.69 2.81
CA ASP A 172 -5.43 -8.31 2.77
C ASP A 172 -4.51 -9.39 3.35
N ARG A 173 -4.90 -10.02 4.45
CA ARG A 173 -4.18 -11.15 5.06
C ARG A 173 -4.22 -12.41 4.19
N GLN A 174 -5.36 -12.67 3.55
CA GLN A 174 -5.50 -13.78 2.59
C GLN A 174 -4.62 -13.52 1.37
N PHE A 175 -4.65 -12.31 0.84
CA PHE A 175 -3.83 -11.91 -0.31
C PHE A 175 -2.34 -12.01 0.01
N PHE A 176 -1.89 -11.47 1.15
CA PHE A 176 -0.51 -11.61 1.61
C PHE A 176 -0.08 -13.08 1.75
N THR A 177 -0.91 -13.91 2.38
CA THR A 177 -0.63 -15.34 2.55
C THR A 177 -0.50 -16.05 1.20
N ALA A 178 -1.40 -15.77 0.26
CA ALA A 178 -1.33 -16.34 -1.08
C ALA A 178 -0.10 -15.84 -1.85
N LEU A 179 0.18 -14.53 -1.87
CA LEU A 179 1.37 -13.98 -2.50
C LEU A 179 2.64 -14.59 -1.95
N SER A 180 2.84 -14.57 -0.64
CA SER A 180 4.06 -15.08 -0.02
C SER A 180 4.27 -16.58 -0.21
N SER A 181 3.17 -17.35 -0.37
CA SER A 181 3.23 -18.80 -0.59
C SER A 181 3.52 -19.16 -2.04
N TYR A 182 2.87 -18.51 -3.01
CA TYR A 182 3.00 -18.83 -4.43
C TYR A 182 4.13 -18.04 -5.12
N PHE A 183 4.50 -16.88 -4.56
CA PHE A 183 5.50 -15.96 -5.10
C PHE A 183 6.45 -15.53 -3.98
N PRO A 184 7.37 -16.42 -3.55
CA PRO A 184 8.20 -16.18 -2.37
C PRO A 184 9.35 -15.20 -2.61
N ASN A 185 9.61 -14.79 -3.86
CA ASN A 185 10.67 -13.84 -4.20
C ASN A 185 10.17 -12.40 -4.08
N TYR A 186 10.14 -11.86 -2.86
CA TYR A 186 9.64 -10.51 -2.58
C TYR A 186 10.54 -9.73 -1.62
N ASN A 187 10.32 -8.41 -1.54
CA ASN A 187 11.12 -7.54 -0.71
C ASN A 187 10.28 -6.52 0.09
N CYS A 188 10.86 -6.04 1.20
CA CYS A 188 10.39 -4.87 1.94
C CYS A 188 11.19 -3.65 1.48
N SER A 189 10.53 -2.51 1.24
CA SER A 189 11.23 -1.27 0.90
C SER A 189 12.06 -0.71 2.07
N GLY A 190 11.74 -1.12 3.30
CA GLY A 190 12.33 -0.58 4.53
C GLY A 190 11.83 0.83 4.89
N SER A 191 10.94 1.40 4.08
CA SER A 191 10.43 2.76 4.24
C SER A 191 9.01 2.79 4.76
N HIS A 192 8.75 3.64 5.76
CA HIS A 192 7.42 3.96 6.27
C HIS A 192 6.81 5.07 5.38
N SER A 193 6.37 4.71 4.20
CA SER A 193 5.91 5.65 3.18
C SER A 193 4.41 5.58 2.86
N LEU A 194 3.70 4.59 3.41
CA LEU A 194 2.23 4.57 3.44
C LEU A 194 1.73 5.36 4.65
N CYS A 195 0.75 6.22 4.47
CA CYS A 195 0.11 7.00 5.53
C CYS A 195 -1.28 6.43 5.83
N TYR A 196 -1.36 5.65 6.90
CA TYR A 196 -2.57 4.97 7.35
C TYR A 196 -3.34 5.80 8.36
N ARG A 197 -4.60 6.12 8.07
CA ARG A 197 -5.49 6.89 8.94
C ARG A 197 -6.32 5.98 9.83
N LEU A 198 -6.28 6.21 11.13
CA LEU A 198 -7.20 5.58 12.07
C LEU A 198 -8.60 6.20 11.92
N ASP A 199 -9.58 5.39 11.56
CA ASP A 199 -10.97 5.84 11.32
C ASP A 199 -11.80 5.97 12.60
N GLY A 200 -11.27 5.48 13.73
CA GLY A 200 -11.98 5.45 15.01
C GLY A 200 -13.10 4.39 15.07
N ASN A 201 -13.14 3.47 14.09
CA ASN A 201 -14.08 2.35 14.13
C ASN A 201 -13.76 1.44 15.32
N PRO A 202 -14.74 1.02 16.13
CA PRO A 202 -14.51 0.14 17.29
C PRO A 202 -13.84 -1.21 16.96
N ASN A 203 -13.94 -1.64 15.70
CA ASN A 203 -13.34 -2.89 15.23
C ASN A 203 -11.96 -2.71 14.57
N SER A 204 -11.48 -1.46 14.47
CA SER A 204 -10.16 -1.13 13.93
C SER A 204 -9.12 -1.05 15.04
N VAL A 205 -7.84 -1.07 14.63
CA VAL A 205 -6.70 -0.82 15.51
C VAL A 205 -6.74 0.61 16.08
N THR A 206 -6.22 0.78 17.30
CA THR A 206 -6.23 2.07 18.01
C THR A 206 -4.80 2.59 18.21
N LYS A 207 -4.67 3.85 18.64
CA LYS A 207 -3.37 4.40 19.02
C LYS A 207 -2.68 3.56 20.10
N GLU A 208 -3.42 3.13 21.11
CA GLU A 208 -2.91 2.32 22.23
C GLU A 208 -2.40 0.96 21.76
N PHE A 209 -2.99 0.38 20.72
CA PHE A 209 -2.50 -0.85 20.08
C PHE A 209 -1.08 -0.64 19.53
N PHE A 210 -0.85 0.46 18.80
CA PHE A 210 0.46 0.78 18.24
C PHE A 210 1.48 1.18 19.30
N ASP A 211 1.09 2.00 20.30
CA ASP A 211 1.97 2.40 21.40
C ASP A 211 2.50 1.15 22.12
N LYS A 212 1.61 0.22 22.48
CA LYS A 212 1.97 -1.03 23.14
C LYS A 212 2.83 -1.94 22.25
N GLY A 213 2.41 -2.14 20.99
CA GLY A 213 3.12 -3.03 20.08
C GLY A 213 4.50 -2.52 19.71
N ASN A 214 4.63 -1.23 19.46
CA ASN A 214 5.92 -0.59 19.19
C ASN A 214 6.87 -0.71 20.39
N GLN A 215 6.37 -0.52 21.61
CA GLN A 215 7.17 -0.67 22.82
C GLN A 215 7.68 -2.12 22.99
N ILE A 216 6.81 -3.12 22.75
CA ILE A 216 7.19 -4.54 22.82
C ILE A 216 8.27 -4.85 21.78
N ASN A 217 8.09 -4.43 20.53
CA ASN A 217 9.07 -4.69 19.49
C ASN A 217 10.35 -3.88 19.68
N GLN A 218 10.30 -2.67 20.24
CA GLN A 218 11.48 -1.92 20.64
C GLN A 218 12.36 -2.71 21.63
N GLN A 219 11.74 -3.40 22.59
CA GLN A 219 12.44 -4.27 23.54
C GLN A 219 12.93 -5.56 22.88
N LYS A 220 12.06 -6.24 22.08
CA LYS A 220 12.36 -7.51 21.40
C LYS A 220 13.57 -7.40 20.48
N TYR A 221 13.71 -6.29 19.77
CA TYR A 221 14.77 -6.03 18.78
C TYR A 221 15.86 -5.08 19.28
N ASN A 222 15.89 -4.73 20.57
CA ASN A 222 16.85 -3.80 21.17
C ASN A 222 16.96 -2.46 20.41
N GLY A 223 15.88 -2.00 19.81
CA GLY A 223 15.82 -0.78 19.01
C GLY A 223 16.40 -0.90 17.60
N GLU A 224 16.93 -2.03 17.20
CA GLU A 224 17.48 -2.29 15.87
C GLU A 224 16.47 -3.11 15.05
N PHE A 225 15.55 -2.43 14.41
CA PHE A 225 14.48 -3.07 13.65
C PHE A 225 15.01 -3.69 12.35
N PRO A 226 14.82 -5.01 12.11
CA PRO A 226 15.33 -5.68 10.92
C PRO A 226 14.67 -5.23 9.61
N TRP A 227 13.49 -4.59 9.68
CA TRP A 227 12.81 -4.00 8.52
C TRP A 227 13.33 -2.60 8.16
N LYS A 228 14.09 -1.95 9.03
CA LYS A 228 14.80 -0.70 8.76
C LYS A 228 16.22 -1.00 8.31
N GLU A 229 16.41 -1.91 7.36
CA GLU A 229 17.74 -2.17 6.83
C GLU A 229 18.39 -0.83 6.45
N LYS A 230 19.60 -0.62 6.98
CA LYS A 230 20.43 0.53 6.61
C LYS A 230 20.42 0.62 5.09
N GLN A 231 19.87 1.69 4.54
CA GLN A 231 20.17 2.07 3.17
C GLN A 231 21.69 1.88 3.07
N ARG A 232 22.14 0.88 2.34
CA ARG A 232 23.54 0.81 1.93
C ARG A 232 23.73 2.05 1.10
N SER A 233 24.22 3.11 1.74
CA SER A 233 24.82 4.21 1.05
C SER A 233 25.81 3.55 0.11
N LEU A 234 25.58 3.66 -1.18
CA LEU A 234 26.61 3.54 -2.17
C LEU A 234 27.64 4.61 -1.75
N GLN A 235 28.57 4.24 -0.86
CA GLN A 235 29.82 4.94 -0.75
C GLN A 235 30.50 4.72 -2.11
N VAL A 236 30.26 5.68 -2.99
CA VAL A 236 31.16 5.89 -4.12
C VAL A 236 32.51 6.08 -3.48
N ALA A 237 33.36 5.06 -3.64
CA ALA A 237 34.74 5.15 -3.19
C ALA A 237 35.33 6.45 -3.77
N PRO A 238 35.90 7.33 -2.95
CA PRO A 238 36.57 8.53 -3.46
C PRO A 238 37.81 8.11 -4.23
N GLY A 239 37.83 8.37 -5.52
CA GLY A 239 39.04 8.29 -6.30
C GLY A 239 39.04 7.29 -7.47
N ILE A 240 38.38 7.63 -8.58
CA ILE A 240 38.93 7.42 -9.91
C ILE A 240 38.57 8.66 -10.73
N SER A 241 39.54 9.62 -10.80
CA SER A 241 39.59 10.62 -11.83
C SER A 241 39.95 9.90 -13.11
N VAL A 242 39.04 9.77 -14.06
CA VAL A 242 39.38 9.45 -15.44
C VAL A 242 39.59 10.81 -16.14
N LEU A 243 40.84 11.16 -16.29
CA LEU A 243 41.31 12.08 -17.34
C LEU A 243 41.03 11.39 -18.68
N ILE A 244 40.21 11.98 -19.51
CA ILE A 244 40.42 12.36 -20.92
C ILE A 244 39.16 13.07 -21.39
#